data_b922671e863b695f3afcb3aef6344f20
#
_entry.id   b922671e863b695f3afcb3aef6344f20
#
_cell.length_a   1.000
_cell.length_b   1.000
_cell.length_c   1.000
_cell.angle_alpha   90.00
_cell.angle_beta   90.00
_cell.angle_gamma   90.00
#
_symmetry.space_group_name_H-M   'P 1'
#
loop_
_entity.id
_entity.type
_entity.pdbx_description
1 polymer ?
#
loop_
_entity_poly.entity_id
_entity_poly.type
_entity_poly.pdbx_seq_one_letter_code
_entity_poly.pdbx_strand_id
1 'polypeptide(L)'
;MSGRHSALLLHGYSGNGSSILPLASEIFGSEWTIEAPDAPYALTSESSRGWWRRVGEPAEMLDDEQLLEAEFSIQMLAEQVNGAQHTVVGGFSQGAATALAVVSRVAEHRPIDLLFMSGRSPWRREDLEESLIGVAPARALVSHGRDDQRIPLTEAEMVIDVLLARGWSVSTSMSDYGHRVTGPQRQSIKGWIAEVV
;
A
#
# COMPACT_ATOMS: atom_id res chain seq x y z
N MET A 1 -12.97 -5.11 -26.69
CA MET A 1 -11.60 -5.31 -26.16
C MET A 1 -11.73 -5.32 -24.65
N SER A 2 -11.53 -6.47 -23.98
CA SER A 2 -11.51 -6.55 -22.52
C SER A 2 -10.39 -5.62 -22.05
N GLY A 3 -10.72 -4.57 -21.27
CA GLY A 3 -9.72 -3.68 -20.71
C GLY A 3 -8.79 -4.51 -19.83
N ARG A 4 -7.48 -4.45 -20.06
CA ARG A 4 -6.51 -5.10 -19.19
C ARG A 4 -6.60 -4.41 -17.82
N HIS A 5 -6.77 -5.19 -16.77
CA HIS A 5 -6.69 -4.67 -15.42
C HIS A 5 -5.28 -4.12 -15.15
N SER A 6 -5.18 -3.06 -14.38
CA SER A 6 -3.90 -2.41 -14.09
C SER A 6 -3.71 -2.26 -12.58
N ALA A 7 -2.52 -2.56 -12.11
CA ALA A 7 -2.14 -2.44 -10.71
C ALA A 7 -0.84 -1.65 -10.54
N LEU A 8 -0.80 -0.82 -9.51
CA LEU A 8 0.40 -0.18 -9.00
C LEU A 8 0.81 -0.87 -7.70
N LEU A 9 2.03 -1.42 -7.64
CA LEU A 9 2.53 -2.08 -6.43
C LEU A 9 3.84 -1.45 -5.94
N LEU A 10 3.82 -0.97 -4.69
CA LEU A 10 4.88 -0.17 -4.09
C LEU A 10 5.76 -1.01 -3.16
N HIS A 11 7.08 -0.95 -3.36
CA HIS A 11 8.06 -1.66 -2.54
C HIS A 11 8.22 -1.07 -1.13
N GLY A 12 8.75 -1.86 -0.20
CA GLY A 12 9.09 -1.42 1.15
C GLY A 12 10.37 -0.58 1.20
N TYR A 13 10.62 0.03 2.37
CA TYR A 13 11.85 0.78 2.64
C TYR A 13 13.10 -0.04 2.33
N SER A 14 14.09 0.57 1.72
CA SER A 14 15.32 -0.05 1.20
C SER A 14 15.16 -1.03 0.03
N GLY A 15 13.94 -1.24 -0.46
CA GLY A 15 13.67 -1.95 -1.71
C GLY A 15 13.78 -1.06 -2.96
N ASN A 16 13.26 -1.58 -4.05
CA ASN A 16 13.06 -0.88 -5.33
C ASN A 16 11.97 -1.60 -6.13
N GLY A 17 11.58 -1.07 -7.28
CA GLY A 17 10.55 -1.67 -8.12
C GLY A 17 10.88 -3.12 -8.50
N SER A 18 12.13 -3.40 -8.88
CA SER A 18 12.54 -4.76 -9.24
C SER A 18 12.43 -5.75 -8.08
N SER A 19 12.57 -5.30 -6.84
CA SER A 19 12.49 -6.16 -5.64
C SER A 19 11.06 -6.61 -5.31
N ILE A 20 10.04 -5.85 -5.68
CA ILE A 20 8.62 -6.19 -5.44
C ILE A 20 7.98 -6.94 -6.61
N LEU A 21 8.54 -6.84 -7.82
CA LEU A 21 7.99 -7.46 -9.03
C LEU A 21 7.77 -8.98 -8.94
N PRO A 22 8.65 -9.79 -8.30
CA PRO A 22 8.37 -11.22 -8.14
C PRO A 22 7.09 -11.51 -7.37
N LEU A 23 6.84 -10.76 -6.27
CA LEU A 23 5.59 -10.86 -5.53
C LEU A 23 4.41 -10.39 -6.38
N ALA A 24 4.54 -9.25 -7.05
CA ALA A 24 3.51 -8.70 -7.91
C ALA A 24 3.10 -9.69 -9.02
N SER A 25 4.06 -10.25 -9.74
CA SER A 25 3.81 -11.24 -10.79
C SER A 25 3.15 -12.51 -10.26
N GLU A 26 3.51 -12.93 -9.04
CA GLU A 26 2.89 -14.08 -8.41
C GLU A 26 1.43 -13.85 -8.04
N ILE A 27 1.08 -12.68 -7.48
CA ILE A 27 -0.27 -12.42 -6.96
C ILE A 27 -1.26 -11.95 -8.02
N PHE A 28 -0.82 -11.20 -9.03
CA PHE A 28 -1.71 -10.66 -10.07
C PHE A 28 -1.86 -11.57 -11.31
N GLY A 29 -0.81 -12.31 -11.67
CA GLY A 29 -0.83 -13.15 -12.88
C GLY A 29 -0.66 -12.35 -14.18
N SER A 30 -0.75 -13.08 -15.33
CA SER A 30 -0.42 -12.53 -16.65
C SER A 30 -1.48 -11.61 -17.26
N GLU A 31 -2.70 -11.63 -16.72
CA GLU A 31 -3.83 -10.81 -17.25
C GLU A 31 -3.75 -9.35 -16.78
N TRP A 32 -2.85 -9.05 -15.86
CA TRP A 32 -2.68 -7.72 -15.29
C TRP A 32 -1.48 -6.98 -15.91
N THR A 33 -1.67 -5.69 -16.14
CA THR A 33 -0.55 -4.77 -16.35
C THR A 33 -0.10 -4.28 -14.97
N ILE A 34 1.16 -4.57 -14.60
CA ILE A 34 1.70 -4.25 -13.29
C ILE A 34 2.75 -3.15 -13.44
N GLU A 35 2.60 -2.08 -12.69
CA GLU A 35 3.60 -1.05 -12.51
C GLU A 35 4.19 -1.13 -11.10
N ALA A 36 5.51 -1.11 -11.01
CA ALA A 36 6.25 -1.15 -9.75
C ALA A 36 7.40 -0.13 -9.84
N PRO A 37 7.12 1.16 -9.63
CA PRO A 37 8.12 2.21 -9.75
C PRO A 37 9.13 2.16 -8.60
N ASP A 38 10.31 2.74 -8.83
CA ASP A 38 11.28 3.06 -7.80
C ASP A 38 10.83 4.27 -6.99
N ALA A 39 10.97 4.21 -5.68
CA ALA A 39 10.75 5.35 -4.82
C ALA A 39 11.79 6.46 -5.11
N PRO A 40 11.43 7.76 -4.94
CA PRO A 40 12.27 8.87 -5.40
C PRO A 40 13.57 9.02 -4.59
N TYR A 41 13.58 8.64 -3.30
CA TYR A 41 14.71 8.92 -2.43
C TYR A 41 15.71 7.75 -2.41
N ALA A 42 16.95 8.01 -2.88
CA ALA A 42 18.06 7.09 -2.70
C ALA A 42 18.47 7.04 -1.22
N LEU A 43 18.79 5.85 -0.73
CA LEU A 43 19.24 5.62 0.65
C LEU A 43 20.74 5.32 0.68
N THR A 44 21.14 4.18 1.25
CA THR A 44 22.55 3.80 1.43
C THR A 44 23.24 3.32 0.14
N SER A 45 22.48 2.96 -0.87
CA SER A 45 22.97 2.59 -2.21
C SER A 45 21.99 3.07 -3.28
N GLU A 46 22.43 3.11 -4.55
CA GLU A 46 21.57 3.52 -5.67
C GLU A 46 20.37 2.59 -5.88
N SER A 47 20.49 1.31 -5.52
CA SER A 47 19.41 0.34 -5.60
C SER A 47 18.50 0.32 -4.38
N SER A 48 18.87 1.02 -3.31
CA SER A 48 18.11 1.11 -2.06
C SER A 48 17.31 2.39 -2.03
N ARG A 49 15.98 2.28 -2.05
CA ARG A 49 15.06 3.40 -2.21
C ARG A 49 14.07 3.49 -1.05
N GLY A 50 13.52 4.70 -0.82
CA GLY A 50 12.45 4.96 0.13
C GLY A 50 11.47 5.99 -0.39
N TRP A 51 10.21 5.86 -0.01
CA TRP A 51 9.14 6.83 -0.32
C TRP A 51 9.32 8.11 0.51
N TRP A 52 9.98 7.99 1.63
CA TRP A 52 10.61 9.05 2.42
C TRP A 52 11.83 8.47 3.13
N ARG A 53 12.80 9.31 3.46
CA ARG A 53 13.96 8.91 4.26
C ARG A 53 13.52 8.74 5.72
N ARG A 54 13.90 7.65 6.33
CA ARG A 54 13.47 7.32 7.68
C ARG A 54 14.54 7.67 8.70
N VAL A 55 14.12 8.37 9.74
CA VAL A 55 14.87 8.59 10.98
C VAL A 55 14.05 7.96 12.10
N GLY A 56 14.69 7.23 13.02
CA GLY A 56 13.99 6.53 14.11
C GLY A 56 13.40 5.17 13.74
N GLU A 57 12.52 4.67 14.60
CA GLU A 57 11.91 3.36 14.48
C GLU A 57 10.77 3.32 13.46
N PRO A 58 10.48 2.15 12.84
CA PRO A 58 9.44 2.06 11.81
C PRO A 58 8.04 2.45 12.26
N ALA A 59 7.72 2.26 13.52
CA ALA A 59 6.40 2.56 14.10
C ALA A 59 6.27 3.99 14.62
N GLU A 60 7.33 4.78 14.63
CA GLU A 60 7.26 6.19 15.04
C GLU A 60 6.54 7.04 14.00
N MET A 61 5.83 8.06 14.46
CA MET A 61 5.19 9.04 13.57
C MET A 61 6.25 9.80 12.76
N LEU A 62 5.87 10.19 11.55
CA LEU A 62 6.74 10.96 10.68
C LEU A 62 6.94 12.37 11.26
N ASP A 63 8.17 12.86 11.21
CA ASP A 63 8.49 14.26 11.47
C ASP A 63 8.14 15.15 10.27
N ASP A 64 8.30 16.46 10.41
CA ASP A 64 7.92 17.43 9.37
C ASP A 64 8.68 17.22 8.05
N GLU A 65 9.97 16.86 8.10
CA GLU A 65 10.77 16.59 6.89
C GLU A 65 10.30 15.30 6.20
N GLN A 66 10.05 14.25 6.96
CA GLN A 66 9.53 13.00 6.45
C GLN A 66 8.13 13.16 5.86
N LEU A 67 7.28 13.99 6.47
CA LEU A 67 5.95 14.31 5.94
C LEU A 67 6.04 15.03 4.59
N LEU A 68 6.96 15.98 4.43
CA LEU A 68 7.18 16.65 3.14
C LEU A 68 7.66 15.68 2.06
N GLU A 69 8.59 14.79 2.39
CA GLU A 69 9.07 13.76 1.47
C GLU A 69 7.97 12.75 1.10
N ALA A 70 7.18 12.34 2.09
CA ALA A 70 6.03 11.45 1.87
C ALA A 70 5.01 12.12 0.96
N GLU A 71 4.67 13.39 1.20
CA GLU A 71 3.72 14.16 0.39
C GLU A 71 4.19 14.27 -1.07
N PHE A 72 5.48 14.54 -1.31
CA PHE A 72 6.03 14.56 -2.67
C PHE A 72 5.84 13.19 -3.37
N SER A 73 6.14 12.09 -2.69
CA SER A 73 5.97 10.75 -3.22
C SER A 73 4.49 10.42 -3.51
N ILE A 74 3.60 10.80 -2.60
CA ILE A 74 2.16 10.60 -2.73
C ILE A 74 1.62 11.37 -3.93
N GLN A 75 1.99 12.64 -4.09
CA GLN A 75 1.53 13.46 -5.22
C GLN A 75 2.00 12.90 -6.56
N MET A 76 3.28 12.55 -6.67
CA MET A 76 3.86 11.94 -7.89
C MET A 76 3.11 10.66 -8.28
N LEU A 77 2.83 9.78 -7.32
CA LEU A 77 2.12 8.53 -7.56
C LEU A 77 0.63 8.75 -7.84
N ALA A 78 -0.01 9.73 -7.21
CA ALA A 78 -1.39 10.07 -7.46
C ALA A 78 -1.60 10.54 -8.92
N GLU A 79 -0.67 11.34 -9.44
CA GLU A 79 -0.67 11.75 -10.85
C GLU A 79 -0.50 10.54 -11.79
N GLN A 80 0.40 9.61 -11.46
CA GLN A 80 0.60 8.36 -12.22
C GLN A 80 -0.67 7.49 -12.21
N VAL A 81 -1.30 7.29 -11.05
CA VAL A 81 -2.53 6.49 -10.91
C VAL A 81 -3.68 7.11 -11.71
N ASN A 82 -3.82 8.41 -11.70
CA ASN A 82 -4.83 9.12 -12.49
C ASN A 82 -4.60 8.94 -13.99
N GLY A 83 -3.35 9.05 -14.45
CA GLY A 83 -2.98 8.89 -15.86
C GLY A 83 -3.18 7.47 -16.40
N ALA A 84 -2.76 6.47 -15.63
CA ALA A 84 -2.78 5.06 -16.02
C ALA A 84 -4.11 4.34 -15.71
N GLN A 85 -5.01 4.96 -14.94
CA GLN A 85 -6.29 4.39 -14.53
C GLN A 85 -6.17 3.03 -13.80
N HIS A 86 -5.19 2.90 -12.90
CA HIS A 86 -5.04 1.71 -12.08
C HIS A 86 -6.32 1.39 -11.29
N THR A 87 -6.65 0.10 -11.22
CA THR A 87 -7.82 -0.40 -10.49
C THR A 87 -7.44 -0.94 -9.10
N VAL A 88 -6.19 -1.32 -8.91
CA VAL A 88 -5.62 -1.73 -7.63
C VAL A 88 -4.35 -0.92 -7.36
N VAL A 89 -4.27 -0.34 -6.18
CA VAL A 89 -3.04 0.28 -5.66
C VAL A 89 -2.66 -0.46 -4.38
N GLY A 90 -1.43 -0.90 -4.28
CA GLY A 90 -1.00 -1.64 -3.11
C GLY A 90 0.49 -1.49 -2.82
N GLY A 91 0.92 -2.08 -1.71
CA GLY A 91 2.33 -2.05 -1.34
C GLY A 91 2.64 -2.88 -0.11
N PHE A 92 3.94 -2.98 0.16
CA PHE A 92 4.49 -3.65 1.32
C PHE A 92 5.20 -2.66 2.24
N SER A 93 4.95 -2.75 3.55
CA SER A 93 5.63 -1.93 4.58
C SER A 93 5.47 -0.43 4.30
N GLN A 94 6.55 0.32 4.08
CA GLN A 94 6.49 1.74 3.69
C GLN A 94 5.67 1.94 2.41
N GLY A 95 5.76 1.03 1.43
CA GLY A 95 4.94 1.06 0.23
C GLY A 95 3.45 0.88 0.51
N ALA A 96 3.06 0.12 1.55
CA ALA A 96 1.66 0.02 1.96
C ALA A 96 1.14 1.34 2.56
N ALA A 97 1.95 2.00 3.38
CA ALA A 97 1.64 3.33 3.91
C ALA A 97 1.42 4.34 2.78
N THR A 98 2.33 4.34 1.80
CA THR A 98 2.25 5.19 0.62
C THR A 98 1.02 4.86 -0.24
N ALA A 99 0.72 3.57 -0.46
CA ALA A 99 -0.45 3.13 -1.21
C ALA A 99 -1.77 3.61 -0.58
N LEU A 100 -1.92 3.49 0.74
CA LEU A 100 -3.07 4.01 1.48
C LEU A 100 -3.23 5.52 1.26
N ALA A 101 -2.15 6.27 1.37
CA ALA A 101 -2.14 7.72 1.18
C ALA A 101 -2.46 8.10 -0.28
N VAL A 102 -1.94 7.37 -1.25
CA VAL A 102 -2.25 7.59 -2.67
C VAL A 102 -3.73 7.34 -2.93
N VAL A 103 -4.28 6.24 -2.46
CA VAL A 103 -5.71 5.91 -2.67
C VAL A 103 -6.61 6.96 -2.03
N SER A 104 -6.28 7.47 -0.83
CA SER A 104 -7.05 8.54 -0.20
C SER A 104 -7.04 9.86 -1.02
N ARG A 105 -6.02 10.05 -1.86
CA ARG A 105 -5.88 11.25 -2.69
C ARG A 105 -6.56 11.13 -4.06
N VAL A 106 -6.60 9.92 -4.63
CA VAL A 106 -7.07 9.67 -6.02
C VAL A 106 -8.49 9.16 -6.08
N ALA A 107 -8.92 8.38 -5.10
CA ALA A 107 -10.21 7.68 -5.09
C ALA A 107 -11.42 8.61 -4.98
N GLU A 108 -11.23 9.92 -4.76
CA GLU A 108 -12.29 10.93 -4.80
C GLU A 108 -13.12 10.86 -6.10
N HIS A 109 -12.50 10.50 -7.20
CA HIS A 109 -13.14 10.48 -8.52
C HIS A 109 -13.58 9.11 -9.00
N ARG A 110 -13.04 8.02 -8.43
CA ARG A 110 -13.38 6.63 -8.77
C ARG A 110 -12.92 5.67 -7.68
N PRO A 111 -13.63 4.55 -7.46
CA PRO A 111 -13.17 3.54 -6.51
C PRO A 111 -11.87 2.88 -6.98
N ILE A 112 -10.91 2.74 -6.08
CA ILE A 112 -9.63 2.06 -6.28
C ILE A 112 -9.45 1.05 -5.16
N ASP A 113 -9.27 -0.21 -5.50
CA ASP A 113 -9.03 -1.25 -4.51
C ASP A 113 -7.65 -1.11 -3.86
N LEU A 114 -7.58 -1.29 -2.55
CA LEU A 114 -6.36 -1.16 -1.75
C LEU A 114 -5.80 -2.53 -1.35
N LEU A 115 -4.55 -2.83 -1.72
CA LEU A 115 -3.80 -3.96 -1.18
C LEU A 115 -2.76 -3.47 -0.16
N PHE A 116 -3.05 -3.65 1.12
CA PHE A 116 -2.25 -3.15 2.23
C PHE A 116 -1.52 -4.30 2.95
N MET A 117 -0.18 -4.40 2.76
CA MET A 117 0.61 -5.51 3.28
C MET A 117 1.64 -5.04 4.31
N SER A 118 1.52 -5.49 5.55
CA SER A 118 2.47 -5.25 6.67
C SER A 118 2.87 -3.77 6.83
N GLY A 119 1.92 -2.87 6.63
CA GLY A 119 2.11 -1.43 6.71
C GLY A 119 1.52 -0.81 7.97
N ARG A 120 1.69 0.49 8.06
CA ARG A 120 1.02 1.40 9.00
C ARG A 120 0.45 2.59 8.23
N SER A 121 -0.43 3.38 8.85
CA SER A 121 -0.77 4.69 8.30
C SER A 121 0.44 5.64 8.39
N PRO A 122 0.71 6.50 7.40
CA PRO A 122 1.69 7.58 7.54
C PRO A 122 1.19 8.69 8.47
N TRP A 123 -0.10 8.69 8.77
CA TRP A 123 -0.79 9.69 9.57
C TRP A 123 -1.35 9.09 10.86
N ARG A 124 -1.70 9.95 11.81
CA ARG A 124 -2.50 9.57 12.98
C ARG A 124 -3.91 9.15 12.54
N ARG A 125 -4.63 8.50 13.45
CA ARG A 125 -6.01 8.03 13.17
C ARG A 125 -6.90 9.17 12.68
N GLU A 126 -6.88 10.30 13.36
CA GLU A 126 -7.73 11.45 13.04
C GLU A 126 -7.45 12.01 11.65
N ASP A 127 -6.16 12.13 11.30
CA ASP A 127 -5.72 12.62 9.99
C ASP A 127 -6.07 11.63 8.88
N LEU A 128 -5.97 10.32 9.15
CA LEU A 128 -6.41 9.27 8.21
C LEU A 128 -7.94 9.32 8.02
N GLU A 129 -8.70 9.45 9.10
CA GLU A 129 -10.15 9.61 9.04
C GLU A 129 -10.53 10.83 8.19
N GLU A 130 -9.84 11.96 8.36
CA GLU A 130 -10.07 13.18 7.58
C GLU A 130 -9.70 12.98 6.11
N SER A 131 -8.57 12.34 5.81
CA SER A 131 -8.10 12.10 4.43
C SER A 131 -9.04 11.24 3.60
N LEU A 132 -9.91 10.46 4.24
CA LEU A 132 -10.88 9.58 3.59
C LEU A 132 -12.27 10.23 3.46
N ILE A 133 -12.46 11.49 3.86
CA ILE A 133 -13.72 12.22 3.65
C ILE A 133 -13.89 12.47 2.14
N GLY A 134 -15.04 12.07 1.59
CA GLY A 134 -15.34 12.22 0.16
C GLY A 134 -14.70 11.18 -0.76
N VAL A 135 -13.81 10.33 -0.24
CA VAL A 135 -13.23 9.22 -1.00
C VAL A 135 -14.29 8.16 -1.26
N ALA A 136 -14.43 7.73 -2.51
CA ALA A 136 -15.36 6.65 -2.88
C ALA A 136 -14.91 5.33 -2.24
N PRO A 137 -15.73 4.69 -1.38
CA PRO A 137 -15.37 3.40 -0.79
C PRO A 137 -15.17 2.33 -1.86
N ALA A 138 -14.16 1.49 -1.66
CA ALA A 138 -13.83 0.37 -2.52
C ALA A 138 -13.56 -0.88 -1.68
N ARG A 139 -12.88 -1.87 -2.25
CA ARG A 139 -12.42 -3.03 -1.51
C ARG A 139 -11.02 -2.79 -0.98
N ALA A 140 -10.72 -3.33 0.19
CA ALA A 140 -9.38 -3.39 0.72
C ALA A 140 -9.04 -4.82 1.17
N LEU A 141 -7.82 -5.27 0.90
CA LEU A 141 -7.24 -6.43 1.57
C LEU A 141 -6.11 -5.97 2.46
N VAL A 142 -6.25 -6.19 3.76
CA VAL A 142 -5.21 -5.94 4.75
C VAL A 142 -4.54 -7.26 5.14
N SER A 143 -3.24 -7.38 4.84
CA SER A 143 -2.43 -8.55 5.16
C SER A 143 -1.34 -8.17 6.15
N HIS A 144 -1.26 -8.88 7.30
CA HIS A 144 -0.29 -8.55 8.36
C HIS A 144 0.19 -9.80 9.11
N GLY A 145 1.39 -9.73 9.68
CA GLY A 145 1.92 -10.73 10.58
C GLY A 145 1.59 -10.40 12.04
N ARG A 146 1.02 -11.35 12.81
CA ARG A 146 0.69 -11.13 14.24
C ARG A 146 1.94 -10.88 15.09
N ASP A 147 3.07 -11.52 14.69
CA ASP A 147 4.36 -11.40 15.36
C ASP A 147 5.29 -10.37 14.68
N ASP A 148 4.71 -9.39 13.97
CA ASP A 148 5.50 -8.32 13.34
C ASP A 148 6.09 -7.39 14.41
N GLN A 149 7.42 -7.47 14.56
CA GLN A 149 8.19 -6.68 15.52
C GLN A 149 8.62 -5.31 14.97
N ARG A 150 8.38 -5.06 13.66
CA ARG A 150 8.70 -3.77 13.03
C ARG A 150 7.50 -2.84 13.01
N ILE A 151 6.36 -3.38 12.60
CA ILE A 151 5.09 -2.67 12.54
C ILE A 151 4.10 -3.48 13.38
N PRO A 152 3.71 -3.00 14.56
CA PRO A 152 2.76 -3.69 15.42
C PRO A 152 1.43 -3.97 14.71
N LEU A 153 0.79 -5.11 15.02
CA LEU A 153 -0.51 -5.48 14.46
C LEU A 153 -1.58 -4.38 14.68
N THR A 154 -1.50 -3.67 15.77
CA THR A 154 -2.42 -2.56 16.11
C THR A 154 -2.46 -1.46 15.05
N GLU A 155 -1.38 -1.28 14.28
CA GLU A 155 -1.36 -0.34 13.16
C GLU A 155 -2.27 -0.81 12.01
N ALA A 156 -2.24 -2.10 11.70
CA ALA A 156 -3.13 -2.69 10.70
C ALA A 156 -4.59 -2.70 11.19
N GLU A 157 -4.82 -3.00 12.47
CA GLU A 157 -6.15 -2.95 13.09
C GLU A 157 -6.75 -1.54 13.04
N MET A 158 -5.95 -0.52 13.33
CA MET A 158 -6.37 0.88 13.21
C MET A 158 -6.79 1.23 11.76
N VAL A 159 -6.01 0.81 10.76
CA VAL A 159 -6.36 1.04 9.34
C VAL A 159 -7.66 0.30 8.97
N ILE A 160 -7.82 -0.95 9.41
CA ILE A 160 -9.06 -1.73 9.19
C ILE A 160 -10.26 -0.99 9.77
N ASP A 161 -10.18 -0.55 11.01
CA ASP A 161 -11.28 0.14 11.71
C ASP A 161 -11.70 1.41 10.97
N VAL A 162 -10.72 2.22 10.54
CA VAL A 162 -10.98 3.47 9.83
C VAL A 162 -11.60 3.20 8.46
N LEU A 163 -11.09 2.24 7.70
CA LEU A 163 -11.65 1.87 6.41
C LEU A 163 -13.10 1.36 6.53
N LEU A 164 -13.37 0.48 7.50
CA LEU A 164 -14.72 -0.02 7.77
C LEU A 164 -15.68 1.12 8.16
N ALA A 165 -15.25 2.04 9.02
CA ALA A 165 -16.03 3.21 9.43
C ALA A 165 -16.35 4.15 8.25
N ARG A 166 -15.53 4.12 7.20
CA ARG A 166 -15.72 4.87 5.95
C ARG A 166 -16.46 4.09 4.86
N GLY A 167 -17.00 2.91 5.19
CA GLY A 167 -17.84 2.11 4.29
C GLY A 167 -17.07 1.22 3.30
N TRP A 168 -15.76 1.05 3.48
CA TRP A 168 -14.97 0.13 2.66
C TRP A 168 -15.30 -1.33 2.94
N SER A 169 -15.23 -2.18 1.91
CA SER A 169 -15.31 -3.62 2.06
C SER A 169 -13.91 -4.18 2.38
N VAL A 170 -13.66 -4.50 3.66
CA VAL A 170 -12.34 -4.93 4.12
C VAL A 170 -12.28 -6.44 4.29
N SER A 171 -11.35 -7.08 3.57
CA SER A 171 -10.90 -8.45 3.78
C SER A 171 -9.57 -8.47 4.54
N THR A 172 -9.32 -9.49 5.34
CA THR A 172 -8.08 -9.61 6.11
C THR A 172 -7.37 -10.93 5.83
N SER A 173 -6.02 -10.90 5.83
CA SER A 173 -5.18 -12.09 5.74
C SER A 173 -4.05 -12.00 6.76
N MET A 174 -4.29 -12.56 7.95
CA MET A 174 -3.33 -12.53 9.06
C MET A 174 -2.52 -13.82 9.11
N SER A 175 -1.25 -13.73 9.54
CA SER A 175 -0.37 -14.88 9.74
C SER A 175 0.33 -14.79 11.10
N ASP A 176 0.79 -15.92 11.63
CA ASP A 176 1.54 -15.98 12.90
C ASP A 176 3.05 -15.72 12.68
N TYR A 177 3.40 -14.98 11.65
CA TYR A 177 4.77 -14.62 11.30
C TYR A 177 5.02 -13.13 11.47
N GLY A 178 6.30 -12.74 11.40
CA GLY A 178 6.75 -11.35 11.47
C GLY A 178 6.58 -10.57 10.16
N HIS A 179 7.43 -9.58 9.94
CA HIS A 179 7.36 -8.58 8.86
C HIS A 179 7.64 -9.17 7.46
N ARG A 180 6.67 -9.89 6.90
CA ARG A 180 6.75 -10.53 5.56
C ARG A 180 5.38 -10.92 5.04
N VAL A 181 5.31 -11.20 3.74
CA VAL A 181 4.13 -11.82 3.09
C VAL A 181 4.40 -13.32 2.93
N THR A 182 3.67 -14.15 3.65
CA THR A 182 3.82 -15.61 3.67
C THR A 182 3.13 -16.29 2.47
N GLY A 183 3.44 -17.58 2.23
CA GLY A 183 2.76 -18.37 1.19
C GLY A 183 1.23 -18.38 1.32
N PRO A 184 0.67 -18.69 2.50
CA PRO A 184 -0.79 -18.60 2.72
C PRO A 184 -1.37 -17.22 2.45
N GLN A 185 -0.69 -16.14 2.87
CA GLN A 185 -1.14 -14.77 2.58
C GLN A 185 -1.13 -14.48 1.08
N ARG A 186 -0.09 -14.91 0.34
CA ARG A 186 -0.07 -14.77 -1.13
C ARG A 186 -1.24 -15.47 -1.80
N GLN A 187 -1.64 -16.65 -1.31
CA GLN A 187 -2.83 -17.35 -1.83
C GLN A 187 -4.12 -16.58 -1.52
N SER A 188 -4.26 -16.03 -0.31
CA SER A 188 -5.40 -15.17 0.03
C SER A 188 -5.47 -13.94 -0.87
N ILE A 189 -4.33 -13.29 -1.12
CA ILE A 189 -4.24 -12.13 -2.01
C ILE A 189 -4.64 -12.51 -3.43
N LYS A 190 -4.16 -13.64 -3.96
CA LYS A 190 -4.57 -14.15 -5.28
C LYS A 190 -6.08 -14.35 -5.39
N GLY A 191 -6.68 -14.96 -4.36
CA GLY A 191 -8.14 -15.15 -4.32
C GLY A 191 -8.88 -13.83 -4.38
N TRP A 192 -8.45 -12.86 -3.57
CA TRP A 192 -9.05 -11.53 -3.54
C TRP A 192 -8.88 -10.75 -4.86
N ILE A 193 -7.72 -10.84 -5.51
CA ILE A 193 -7.47 -10.25 -6.84
C ILE A 193 -8.37 -10.89 -7.91
N ALA A 194 -8.58 -12.21 -7.85
CA ALA A 194 -9.44 -12.91 -8.81
C ALA A 194 -10.91 -12.48 -8.77
N GLU A 195 -11.37 -11.86 -7.68
CA GLU A 195 -12.72 -11.30 -7.56
C GLU A 195 -12.87 -9.95 -8.31
N VAL A 196 -11.77 -9.33 -8.77
CA VAL A 196 -11.79 -8.07 -9.54
C VAL A 196 -12.04 -8.33 -11.02
N VAL A 197 -11.77 -9.54 -11.49
CA VAL A 197 -11.80 -9.96 -12.92
C VAL A 197 -13.14 -10.62 -13.34
#